data_577981d32d7b63e9c13774eb6bd8dfb3
#
_entry.id   577981d32d7b63e9c13774eb6bd8dfb3
#
_cell.length_a   1.000
_cell.length_b   1.000
_cell.length_c   1.000
_cell.angle_alpha   90.00
_cell.angle_beta   90.00
_cell.angle_gamma   90.00
#
_symmetry.space_group_name_H-M   'P 1'
#
loop_
_entity.id
_entity.type
_entity.pdbx_description
1 polymer ?
#
loop_
_entity_poly.entity_id
_entity_poly.type
_entity_poly.pdbx_seq_one_letter_code
_entity_poly.pdbx_strand_id
1 'polypeptide(L)'
;MDRHVSLYKIKDFDGFTSLTISLGSACNMHCRHCFQTPYHRPVVSSFVSLSSKLSSLIHHFLDYHVSHKTGVGKSDDERPKIMFWGGEPLLYWSFIKSVIVSLYESFGDLESYGIVFSMVSNGLLLTEDIVDFLNRYHVRFSFSYDAPYPFAVRGFVSDDICRLVNKIDHAEVLCTCFSKYNCDPLLSYHCLKAKFPDVSVIAVNPRILSTFEMPSDIMDYDWDVVSQNFKKLRIAAQLGDKFALHLFKKYFIMLNTPVSNKPASSVLDCARNFHGISVSLDDKVSFCANFDEFVCTLDDSYSHVQQYADAYAKSMESTECSSCVHKDICHKHCMLDRKNSDGGFFSCSQFWWRYYAIVKHEMKQLVLKPTASDISWYHSQLKLMEKEIRLFLQRGSEPC
;
A
#
# COMPACT_ATOMS: atom_id res chain seq x y z
N MET A 1 -18.75 -33.54 19.13
CA MET A 1 -19.34 -32.23 19.38
C MET A 1 -18.81 -31.27 18.32
N ASP A 2 -19.68 -31.01 17.47
CA ASP A 2 -19.83 -29.96 16.43
C ASP A 2 -18.61 -29.47 15.63
N ARG A 3 -18.09 -30.35 14.78
CA ARG A 3 -17.24 -29.96 13.65
C ARG A 3 -18.02 -29.43 12.42
N HIS A 4 -19.35 -29.36 12.48
CA HIS A 4 -20.20 -29.05 11.33
C HIS A 4 -20.61 -27.58 11.18
N VAL A 5 -20.42 -26.72 12.20
CA VAL A 5 -20.88 -25.31 12.15
C VAL A 5 -19.94 -24.42 11.34
N SER A 6 -18.66 -24.79 11.26
CA SER A 6 -17.63 -23.94 10.63
C SER A 6 -17.66 -23.94 9.07
N LEU A 7 -18.04 -25.05 8.44
CA LEU A 7 -17.90 -25.21 6.98
C LEU A 7 -18.89 -24.40 6.14
N TYR A 8 -20.09 -24.10 6.68
CA TYR A 8 -21.08 -23.30 5.93
C TYR A 8 -20.71 -21.82 5.82
N LYS A 9 -19.99 -21.29 6.81
CA LYS A 9 -19.59 -19.88 6.87
C LYS A 9 -18.35 -19.57 6.02
N ILE A 10 -17.47 -20.56 5.83
CA ILE A 10 -16.25 -20.41 5.01
C ILE A 10 -16.58 -20.27 3.53
N LYS A 11 -17.64 -20.94 3.04
CA LYS A 11 -18.07 -20.83 1.63
C LYS A 11 -18.53 -19.43 1.22
N ASP A 12 -18.89 -18.59 2.20
CA ASP A 12 -19.27 -17.21 1.94
C ASP A 12 -18.07 -16.36 1.44
N PHE A 13 -16.84 -16.86 1.57
CA PHE A 13 -15.62 -16.23 1.08
C PHE A 13 -15.19 -16.73 -0.33
N ASP A 14 -16.00 -17.53 -0.98
CA ASP A 14 -15.78 -17.93 -2.37
C ASP A 14 -15.72 -16.70 -3.27
N GLY A 15 -14.72 -16.64 -4.13
CA GLY A 15 -14.52 -15.50 -5.04
C GLY A 15 -13.72 -14.33 -4.47
N PHE A 16 -13.32 -14.36 -3.19
CA PHE A 16 -12.32 -13.42 -2.70
C PHE A 16 -10.98 -13.68 -3.40
N THR A 17 -10.31 -12.62 -3.82
CA THR A 17 -9.00 -12.71 -4.48
C THR A 17 -7.86 -12.27 -3.58
N SER A 18 -8.15 -11.83 -2.36
CA SER A 18 -7.11 -11.40 -1.41
C SER A 18 -7.46 -11.83 0.02
N LEU A 19 -6.58 -12.60 0.61
CA LEU A 19 -6.62 -12.96 2.02
C LEU A 19 -5.39 -12.34 2.71
N THR A 20 -5.63 -11.39 3.61
CA THR A 20 -4.56 -10.80 4.41
C THR A 20 -4.50 -11.47 5.79
N ILE A 21 -3.34 -11.97 6.15
CA ILE A 21 -3.06 -12.52 7.48
C ILE A 21 -2.40 -11.39 8.29
N SER A 22 -3.14 -10.83 9.24
CA SER A 22 -2.63 -9.78 10.13
C SER A 22 -1.85 -10.40 11.28
N LEU A 23 -0.55 -10.14 11.29
CA LEU A 23 0.41 -10.73 12.24
C LEU A 23 0.50 -9.95 13.56
N GLY A 24 -0.15 -8.77 13.61
CA GLY A 24 -0.07 -7.86 14.74
C GLY A 24 0.68 -6.58 14.41
N SER A 25 0.78 -5.69 15.40
CA SER A 25 1.30 -4.33 15.23
C SER A 25 2.75 -4.13 15.68
N ALA A 26 3.47 -5.20 16.04
CA ALA A 26 4.87 -5.11 16.43
C ALA A 26 5.76 -4.67 15.25
N CYS A 27 6.65 -3.72 15.49
CA CYS A 27 7.59 -3.19 14.49
C CYS A 27 8.93 -2.83 15.15
N ASN A 28 10.00 -3.03 14.41
CA ASN A 28 11.37 -2.66 14.79
C ASN A 28 11.80 -1.29 14.23
N MET A 29 10.87 -0.54 13.63
CA MET A 29 11.05 0.85 13.21
C MET A 29 10.03 1.78 13.88
N HIS A 30 10.38 3.07 13.94
CA HIS A 30 9.51 4.14 14.46
C HIS A 30 9.34 5.23 13.39
N CYS A 31 8.75 4.85 12.25
CA CYS A 31 8.52 5.77 11.15
C CYS A 31 7.61 6.91 11.59
N ARG A 32 8.02 8.15 11.34
CA ARG A 32 7.29 9.36 11.78
C ARG A 32 5.90 9.51 11.16
N HIS A 33 5.69 8.89 10.01
CA HIS A 33 4.41 8.87 9.28
C HIS A 33 3.64 7.56 9.45
N CYS A 34 4.03 6.70 10.37
CA CYS A 34 3.40 5.40 10.54
C CYS A 34 2.04 5.54 11.22
N PHE A 35 0.98 5.24 10.48
CA PHE A 35 -0.38 5.25 11.00
C PHE A 35 -0.65 4.11 12.02
N GLN A 36 0.23 3.10 12.09
CA GLN A 36 0.15 2.02 13.08
C GLN A 36 0.86 2.37 14.40
N THR A 37 1.60 3.47 14.46
CA THR A 37 2.37 3.86 15.67
C THR A 37 1.54 3.85 16.96
N PRO A 38 0.28 4.35 16.98
CA PRO A 38 -0.55 4.31 18.18
C PRO A 38 -0.89 2.88 18.65
N TYR A 39 -0.76 1.90 17.76
CA TYR A 39 -1.10 0.49 17.99
C TYR A 39 0.14 -0.40 18.17
N HIS A 40 1.36 0.17 18.10
CA HIS A 40 2.58 -0.61 18.26
C HIS A 40 2.56 -1.34 19.61
N ARG A 41 2.57 -2.65 19.54
CA ARG A 41 2.68 -3.53 20.71
C ARG A 41 4.02 -4.26 20.64
N PRO A 42 4.62 -4.60 21.79
CA PRO A 42 5.79 -5.46 21.78
C PRO A 42 5.43 -6.80 21.11
N VAL A 43 6.42 -7.42 20.47
CA VAL A 43 6.26 -8.78 19.93
C VAL A 43 5.76 -9.68 21.05
N VAL A 44 4.53 -10.14 20.96
CA VAL A 44 3.97 -11.10 21.92
C VAL A 44 4.54 -12.45 21.55
N SER A 45 5.49 -12.89 22.36
CA SER A 45 6.06 -14.24 22.49
C SER A 45 6.28 -15.12 21.24
N SER A 46 7.27 -15.94 21.35
CA SER A 46 7.94 -16.82 20.41
C SER A 46 7.13 -17.94 19.77
N PHE A 47 5.86 -18.10 20.03
CA PHE A 47 5.01 -19.15 19.44
C PHE A 47 3.73 -18.56 18.89
N VAL A 48 3.80 -18.11 17.63
CA VAL A 48 2.61 -17.78 16.85
C VAL A 48 2.24 -19.04 16.06
N SER A 49 0.99 -19.46 16.17
CA SER A 49 0.43 -20.56 15.38
C SER A 49 -0.88 -20.14 14.73
N LEU A 50 -1.19 -20.74 13.59
CA LEU A 50 -2.53 -20.60 13.00
C LEU A 50 -3.56 -21.25 13.93
N SER A 51 -4.68 -20.58 14.13
CA SER A 51 -5.86 -21.25 14.66
C SER A 51 -6.37 -22.29 13.67
N SER A 52 -7.10 -23.27 14.13
CA SER A 52 -7.73 -24.26 13.25
C SER A 52 -8.70 -23.61 12.26
N LYS A 53 -9.36 -22.51 12.64
CA LYS A 53 -10.30 -21.76 11.79
C LYS A 53 -9.58 -21.00 10.70
N LEU A 54 -8.54 -20.25 11.05
CA LEU A 54 -7.73 -19.52 10.07
C LEU A 54 -7.03 -20.48 9.11
N SER A 55 -6.50 -21.61 9.61
CA SER A 55 -5.96 -22.68 8.78
C SER A 55 -6.99 -23.20 7.79
N SER A 56 -8.20 -23.50 8.27
CA SER A 56 -9.29 -23.98 7.41
C SER A 56 -9.69 -22.93 6.35
N LEU A 57 -9.71 -21.66 6.71
CA LEU A 57 -9.98 -20.57 5.77
C LEU A 57 -8.92 -20.48 4.67
N ILE A 58 -7.64 -20.54 5.04
CA ILE A 58 -6.52 -20.52 4.07
C ILE A 58 -6.62 -21.70 3.11
N HIS A 59 -6.86 -22.92 3.62
CA HIS A 59 -7.01 -24.10 2.78
C HIS A 59 -8.22 -23.98 1.86
N HIS A 60 -9.36 -23.50 2.36
CA HIS A 60 -10.55 -23.28 1.51
C HIS A 60 -10.29 -22.24 0.41
N PHE A 61 -9.64 -21.12 0.76
CA PHE A 61 -9.25 -20.12 -0.23
C PHE A 61 -8.37 -20.73 -1.33
N LEU A 62 -7.37 -21.51 -0.96
CA LEU A 62 -6.48 -22.17 -1.92
C LEU A 62 -7.20 -23.24 -2.74
N ASP A 63 -8.00 -24.11 -2.11
CA ASP A 63 -8.81 -25.14 -2.79
C ASP A 63 -9.70 -24.52 -3.85
N TYR A 64 -10.38 -23.40 -3.52
CA TYR A 64 -11.23 -22.68 -4.48
C TYR A 64 -10.41 -22.20 -5.67
N HIS A 65 -9.32 -21.48 -5.45
CA HIS A 65 -8.54 -20.88 -6.52
C HIS A 65 -7.76 -21.89 -7.35
N VAL A 66 -7.26 -22.96 -6.76
CA VAL A 66 -6.59 -24.08 -7.45
C VAL A 66 -7.59 -24.81 -8.34
N SER A 67 -8.76 -25.20 -7.77
CA SER A 67 -9.78 -25.96 -8.49
C SER A 67 -10.37 -25.19 -9.68
N HIS A 68 -10.54 -23.87 -9.54
CA HIS A 68 -11.11 -23.02 -10.58
C HIS A 68 -10.06 -22.34 -11.47
N LYS A 69 -8.77 -22.52 -11.18
CA LYS A 69 -7.65 -21.90 -11.91
C LYS A 69 -7.81 -20.39 -12.09
N THR A 70 -8.30 -19.71 -11.07
CA THR A 70 -8.74 -18.31 -11.18
C THR A 70 -7.60 -17.33 -11.42
N GLY A 71 -6.36 -17.69 -11.06
CA GLY A 71 -5.17 -16.87 -11.24
C GLY A 71 -4.43 -17.06 -12.56
N VAL A 72 -4.78 -18.12 -13.30
CA VAL A 72 -4.06 -18.46 -14.54
C VAL A 72 -4.36 -17.44 -15.63
N GLY A 73 -3.30 -16.86 -16.23
CA GLY A 73 -3.43 -15.86 -17.29
C GLY A 73 -3.89 -14.47 -16.82
N LYS A 74 -3.99 -14.26 -15.52
CA LYS A 74 -4.33 -12.96 -14.94
C LYS A 74 -3.11 -12.05 -14.80
N SER A 75 -3.34 -10.75 -14.87
CA SER A 75 -2.34 -9.76 -14.49
C SER A 75 -2.04 -9.85 -12.99
N ASP A 76 -0.89 -9.40 -12.58
CA ASP A 76 -0.41 -9.49 -11.19
C ASP A 76 -1.38 -8.88 -10.17
N ASP A 77 -2.10 -7.82 -10.53
CA ASP A 77 -3.07 -7.15 -9.65
C ASP A 77 -4.37 -7.94 -9.49
N GLU A 78 -4.67 -8.84 -10.44
CA GLU A 78 -5.91 -9.65 -10.48
C GLU A 78 -5.70 -11.08 -9.94
N ARG A 79 -4.44 -11.47 -9.69
CA ARG A 79 -4.11 -12.81 -9.20
C ARG A 79 -4.56 -12.99 -7.75
N PRO A 80 -5.08 -14.17 -7.37
CA PRO A 80 -5.35 -14.49 -5.98
C PRO A 80 -4.08 -14.37 -5.14
N LYS A 81 -4.19 -13.74 -3.96
CA LYS A 81 -3.03 -13.51 -3.10
C LYS A 81 -3.30 -13.76 -1.63
N ILE A 82 -2.30 -14.30 -0.97
CA ILE A 82 -2.21 -14.35 0.49
C ILE A 82 -1.14 -13.36 0.91
N MET A 83 -1.53 -12.34 1.68
CA MET A 83 -0.65 -11.27 2.12
C MET A 83 -0.38 -11.38 3.61
N PHE A 84 0.90 -11.41 3.98
CA PHE A 84 1.33 -11.27 5.37
C PHE A 84 1.52 -9.79 5.69
N TRP A 85 0.78 -9.31 6.68
CA TRP A 85 0.72 -7.91 7.03
C TRP A 85 0.86 -7.69 8.54
N GLY A 86 1.37 -6.52 8.94
CA GLY A 86 1.50 -6.15 10.34
C GLY A 86 2.34 -4.89 10.51
N GLY A 87 2.87 -4.67 11.71
CA GLY A 87 3.88 -3.64 11.94
C GLY A 87 5.12 -3.92 11.09
N GLU A 88 5.80 -5.05 11.38
CA GLU A 88 6.89 -5.59 10.54
C GLU A 88 6.75 -7.12 10.41
N PRO A 89 6.36 -7.63 9.23
CA PRO A 89 6.16 -9.07 9.03
C PRO A 89 7.40 -9.92 9.29
N LEU A 90 8.59 -9.43 8.99
CA LEU A 90 9.83 -10.20 9.18
C LEU A 90 10.14 -10.49 10.66
N LEU A 91 9.51 -9.81 11.62
CA LEU A 91 9.55 -10.21 13.03
C LEU A 91 8.89 -11.58 13.27
N TYR A 92 8.00 -12.00 12.37
CA TYR A 92 7.28 -13.27 12.41
C TYR A 92 7.80 -14.26 11.37
N TRP A 93 9.05 -14.11 10.93
CA TRP A 93 9.61 -14.84 9.79
C TRP A 93 9.48 -16.35 9.91
N SER A 94 9.82 -16.92 11.08
CA SER A 94 9.72 -18.38 11.30
C SER A 94 8.31 -18.90 11.10
N PHE A 95 7.31 -18.14 11.53
CA PHE A 95 5.90 -18.46 11.31
C PHE A 95 5.52 -18.36 9.82
N ILE A 96 5.85 -17.26 9.15
CA ILE A 96 5.57 -17.06 7.71
C ILE A 96 6.18 -18.19 6.90
N LYS A 97 7.46 -18.50 7.17
CA LYS A 97 8.17 -19.60 6.51
C LYS A 97 7.46 -20.95 6.68
N SER A 98 7.04 -21.28 7.91
CA SER A 98 6.37 -22.54 8.17
C SER A 98 5.00 -22.63 7.47
N VAL A 99 4.25 -21.54 7.41
CA VAL A 99 2.96 -21.49 6.70
C VAL A 99 3.16 -21.70 5.20
N ILE A 100 4.07 -20.95 4.57
CA ILE A 100 4.32 -21.08 3.12
C ILE A 100 4.76 -22.51 2.77
N VAL A 101 5.73 -23.08 3.52
CA VAL A 101 6.23 -24.44 3.27
C VAL A 101 5.09 -25.45 3.36
N SER A 102 4.29 -25.41 4.44
CA SER A 102 3.17 -26.34 4.62
C SER A 102 2.13 -26.25 3.51
N LEU A 103 1.87 -25.04 2.99
CA LEU A 103 0.92 -24.85 1.90
C LEU A 103 1.48 -25.38 0.56
N TYR A 104 2.76 -25.21 0.28
CA TYR A 104 3.38 -25.80 -0.91
C TYR A 104 3.47 -27.32 -0.80
N GLU A 105 3.66 -27.89 0.40
CA GLU A 105 3.59 -29.35 0.63
C GLU A 105 2.18 -29.88 0.38
N SER A 106 1.14 -29.10 0.72
CA SER A 106 -0.25 -29.53 0.57
C SER A 106 -0.81 -29.38 -0.85
N PHE A 107 -0.43 -28.31 -1.55
CA PHE A 107 -1.03 -27.90 -2.83
C PHE A 107 -0.06 -27.99 -4.02
N GLY A 108 1.22 -28.24 -3.80
CA GLY A 108 2.24 -28.22 -4.83
C GLY A 108 2.64 -26.80 -5.26
N ASP A 109 2.98 -26.64 -6.53
CA ASP A 109 3.45 -25.38 -7.09
C ASP A 109 2.28 -24.38 -7.26
N LEU A 110 2.07 -23.55 -6.24
CA LEU A 110 1.01 -22.54 -6.19
C LEU A 110 1.19 -21.43 -7.25
N GLU A 111 2.44 -21.15 -7.67
CA GLU A 111 2.71 -20.18 -8.74
C GLU A 111 2.09 -20.64 -10.07
N SER A 112 2.11 -21.94 -10.36
CA SER A 112 1.49 -22.50 -11.59
C SER A 112 -0.01 -22.29 -11.65
N TYR A 113 -0.67 -22.10 -10.53
CA TYR A 113 -2.10 -21.73 -10.44
C TYR A 113 -2.32 -20.21 -10.40
N GLY A 114 -1.26 -19.43 -10.52
CA GLY A 114 -1.32 -17.97 -10.45
C GLY A 114 -1.61 -17.42 -9.05
N ILE A 115 -1.33 -18.17 -7.99
CA ILE A 115 -1.52 -17.74 -6.61
C ILE A 115 -0.23 -17.09 -6.12
N VAL A 116 -0.36 -15.93 -5.44
CA VAL A 116 0.77 -15.12 -5.00
C VAL A 116 0.81 -15.01 -3.49
N PHE A 117 1.96 -15.29 -2.90
CA PHE A 117 2.27 -14.82 -1.54
C PHE A 117 2.89 -13.44 -1.60
N SER A 118 2.54 -12.57 -0.67
CA SER A 118 3.10 -11.22 -0.62
C SER A 118 3.29 -10.71 0.80
N MET A 119 4.22 -9.77 0.98
CA MET A 119 4.40 -9.03 2.21
C MET A 119 4.92 -7.63 1.94
N VAL A 120 4.60 -6.68 2.84
CA VAL A 120 5.19 -5.34 2.85
C VAL A 120 6.09 -5.23 4.07
N SER A 121 7.35 -4.88 3.86
CA SER A 121 8.37 -4.87 4.89
C SER A 121 9.24 -3.63 4.86
N ASN A 122 9.82 -3.29 6.01
CA ASN A 122 10.88 -2.30 6.11
C ASN A 122 12.27 -2.88 5.78
N GLY A 123 12.38 -4.19 5.61
CA GLY A 123 13.57 -4.91 5.17
C GLY A 123 14.70 -5.04 6.19
N LEU A 124 14.63 -4.42 7.38
CA LEU A 124 15.76 -4.40 8.34
C LEU A 124 16.21 -5.80 8.81
N LEU A 125 15.35 -6.79 8.68
CA LEU A 125 15.63 -8.17 9.07
C LEU A 125 15.96 -9.08 7.89
N LEU A 126 16.12 -8.53 6.67
CA LEU A 126 16.53 -9.32 5.52
C LEU A 126 17.92 -9.94 5.72
N THR A 127 18.02 -11.20 5.30
CA THR A 127 19.27 -11.95 5.20
C THR A 127 19.32 -12.66 3.86
N GLU A 128 20.48 -13.17 3.45
CA GLU A 128 20.60 -13.98 2.23
C GLU A 128 19.64 -15.18 2.25
N ASP A 129 19.54 -15.89 3.39
CA ASP A 129 18.63 -17.04 3.53
C ASP A 129 17.17 -16.66 3.32
N ILE A 130 16.77 -15.45 3.77
CA ILE A 130 15.40 -14.94 3.53
C ILE A 130 15.21 -14.63 2.04
N VAL A 131 16.18 -14.00 1.39
CA VAL A 131 16.15 -13.70 -0.05
C VAL A 131 16.02 -14.99 -0.86
N ASP A 132 16.86 -16.00 -0.56
CA ASP A 132 16.80 -17.31 -1.23
C ASP A 132 15.45 -17.99 -1.07
N PHE A 133 14.85 -17.87 0.12
CA PHE A 133 13.50 -18.38 0.36
C PHE A 133 12.44 -17.63 -0.43
N LEU A 134 12.48 -16.29 -0.42
CA LEU A 134 11.52 -15.47 -1.16
C LEU A 134 11.55 -15.79 -2.67
N ASN A 135 12.75 -15.95 -3.24
CA ASN A 135 12.93 -16.32 -4.63
C ASN A 135 12.43 -17.76 -4.91
N ARG A 136 12.78 -18.72 -4.05
CA ARG A 136 12.35 -20.12 -4.19
C ARG A 136 10.84 -20.31 -4.21
N TYR A 137 10.13 -19.56 -3.38
CA TYR A 137 8.66 -19.65 -3.23
C TYR A 137 7.90 -18.53 -3.95
N HIS A 138 8.58 -17.78 -4.81
CA HIS A 138 8.01 -16.69 -5.61
C HIS A 138 7.21 -15.68 -4.77
N VAL A 139 7.71 -15.37 -3.56
CA VAL A 139 7.05 -14.44 -2.66
C VAL A 139 7.29 -13.01 -3.12
N ARG A 140 6.22 -12.27 -3.39
CA ARG A 140 6.32 -10.85 -3.72
C ARG A 140 6.71 -10.06 -2.47
N PHE A 141 7.81 -9.35 -2.56
CA PHE A 141 8.36 -8.56 -1.47
C PHE A 141 8.27 -7.07 -1.78
N SER A 142 7.38 -6.37 -1.10
CA SER A 142 7.22 -4.92 -1.24
C SER A 142 8.04 -4.21 -0.18
N PHE A 143 9.17 -3.64 -0.60
CA PHE A 143 10.08 -2.92 0.26
C PHE A 143 9.67 -1.47 0.40
N SER A 144 9.43 -1.04 1.62
CA SER A 144 9.01 0.32 1.92
C SER A 144 10.23 1.26 2.05
N TYR A 145 10.39 2.21 1.11
CA TYR A 145 11.53 3.13 1.09
C TYR A 145 11.15 4.51 0.56
N ASP A 146 11.22 5.53 1.38
CA ASP A 146 10.80 6.89 1.05
C ASP A 146 11.99 7.76 0.59
N ALA A 147 12.26 7.76 -0.71
CA ALA A 147 13.29 8.61 -1.33
C ALA A 147 12.73 10.03 -1.60
N PRO A 148 13.61 11.06 -1.64
CA PRO A 148 15.06 11.02 -1.51
C PRO A 148 15.59 11.15 -0.07
N TYR A 149 14.73 11.34 0.92
CA TYR A 149 15.13 11.59 2.31
C TYR A 149 14.51 10.57 3.28
N PRO A 150 14.88 9.27 3.19
CA PRO A 150 14.27 8.21 4.02
C PRO A 150 14.46 8.48 5.52
N PHE A 151 15.60 9.05 5.93
CA PHE A 151 15.87 9.37 7.33
C PHE A 151 14.88 10.37 7.93
N ALA A 152 14.39 11.30 7.14
CA ALA A 152 13.49 12.34 7.61
C ALA A 152 12.13 11.80 8.03
N VAL A 153 11.71 10.68 7.45
CA VAL A 153 10.36 10.13 7.62
C VAL A 153 10.34 8.69 8.16
N ARG A 154 11.32 7.85 7.82
CA ARG A 154 11.33 6.43 8.17
C ARG A 154 12.40 6.06 9.18
N GLY A 155 13.62 6.39 8.91
CA GLY A 155 14.80 5.97 9.64
C GLY A 155 15.88 5.39 8.72
N PHE A 156 16.93 4.86 9.33
CA PHE A 156 18.10 4.35 8.61
C PHE A 156 17.83 2.96 8.00
N VAL A 157 18.22 2.81 6.74
CA VAL A 157 18.30 1.53 6.03
C VAL A 157 19.68 1.45 5.40
N SER A 158 20.45 0.43 5.73
CA SER A 158 21.81 0.26 5.23
C SER A 158 21.86 -0.10 3.74
N ASP A 159 22.99 0.17 3.11
CA ASP A 159 23.23 -0.23 1.72
C ASP A 159 23.25 -1.75 1.55
N ASP A 160 23.60 -2.51 2.61
CA ASP A 160 23.52 -3.96 2.61
C ASP A 160 22.09 -4.46 2.41
N ILE A 161 21.13 -3.86 3.11
CA ILE A 161 19.71 -4.16 2.92
C ILE A 161 19.28 -3.81 1.49
N CYS A 162 19.68 -2.64 0.98
CA CYS A 162 19.36 -2.26 -0.40
C CYS A 162 19.94 -3.25 -1.43
N ARG A 163 21.14 -3.78 -1.17
CA ARG A 163 21.75 -4.83 -2.03
C ARG A 163 20.97 -6.15 -1.96
N LEU A 164 20.47 -6.54 -0.78
CA LEU A 164 19.62 -7.72 -0.63
C LEU A 164 18.31 -7.56 -1.39
N VAL A 165 17.67 -6.40 -1.29
CA VAL A 165 16.43 -6.12 -2.05
C VAL A 165 16.63 -6.25 -3.55
N ASN A 166 17.77 -5.78 -4.10
CA ASN A 166 18.10 -5.94 -5.52
C ASN A 166 18.28 -7.40 -5.96
N LYS A 167 18.46 -8.36 -5.03
CA LYS A 167 18.57 -9.78 -5.33
C LYS A 167 17.24 -10.54 -5.30
N ILE A 168 16.14 -9.87 -4.92
CA ILE A 168 14.83 -10.50 -4.84
C ILE A 168 14.16 -10.43 -6.21
N ASP A 169 13.84 -11.57 -6.81
CA ASP A 169 13.27 -11.68 -8.16
C ASP A 169 11.93 -10.95 -8.30
N HIS A 170 11.09 -11.02 -7.27
CA HIS A 170 9.77 -10.39 -7.22
C HIS A 170 9.73 -9.22 -6.23
N ALA A 171 10.81 -8.42 -6.21
CA ALA A 171 10.83 -7.20 -5.41
C ALA A 171 10.04 -6.06 -6.05
N GLU A 172 9.39 -5.30 -5.18
CA GLU A 172 8.79 -4.01 -5.47
C GLU A 172 9.31 -2.98 -4.47
N VAL A 173 9.67 -1.79 -4.91
CA VAL A 173 10.04 -0.69 -4.00
C VAL A 173 8.92 0.32 -3.94
N LEU A 174 8.42 0.56 -2.72
CA LEU A 174 7.29 1.44 -2.46
C LEU A 174 7.74 2.74 -1.79
N CYS A 175 7.47 3.87 -2.45
CA CYS A 175 7.49 5.20 -1.84
C CYS A 175 6.04 5.70 -1.76
N THR A 176 5.40 5.51 -0.63
CA THR A 176 3.95 5.71 -0.50
C THR A 176 3.56 6.90 0.36
N CYS A 177 4.49 7.46 1.12
CA CYS A 177 4.23 8.62 1.95
C CYS A 177 4.58 9.89 1.17
N PHE A 178 3.62 10.81 1.05
CA PHE A 178 3.86 12.15 0.53
C PHE A 178 4.07 13.10 1.70
N SER A 179 5.26 13.65 1.81
CA SER A 179 5.67 14.58 2.86
C SER A 179 6.43 15.75 2.24
N LYS A 180 6.73 16.77 3.00
CA LYS A 180 7.56 17.88 2.51
C LYS A 180 8.94 17.43 1.99
N TYR A 181 9.41 16.28 2.47
CA TYR A 181 10.73 15.72 2.09
C TYR A 181 10.73 14.93 0.79
N ASN A 182 9.56 14.44 0.37
CA ASN A 182 9.41 13.65 -0.85
C ASN A 182 8.20 14.08 -1.70
N CYS A 183 7.90 15.39 -1.69
CA CYS A 183 6.84 15.99 -2.48
C CYS A 183 7.19 16.18 -3.97
N ASP A 184 8.28 15.61 -4.43
CA ASP A 184 8.68 15.54 -5.84
C ASP A 184 8.63 14.10 -6.34
N PRO A 185 7.52 13.65 -6.95
CA PRO A 185 7.37 12.27 -7.39
C PRO A 185 8.40 11.85 -8.44
N LEU A 186 8.81 12.77 -9.32
CA LEU A 186 9.79 12.49 -10.36
C LEU A 186 11.18 12.26 -9.76
N LEU A 187 11.61 13.12 -8.86
CA LEU A 187 12.88 12.97 -8.14
C LEU A 187 12.87 11.67 -7.32
N SER A 188 11.79 11.41 -6.57
CA SER A 188 11.65 10.17 -5.77
C SER A 188 11.80 8.93 -6.64
N TYR A 189 11.13 8.89 -7.81
CA TYR A 189 11.24 7.77 -8.74
C TYR A 189 12.67 7.57 -9.25
N HIS A 190 13.34 8.64 -9.69
CA HIS A 190 14.69 8.52 -10.21
C HIS A 190 15.72 8.16 -9.14
N CYS A 191 15.57 8.66 -7.92
CA CYS A 191 16.38 8.22 -6.78
C CYS A 191 16.23 6.71 -6.51
N LEU A 192 14.99 6.24 -6.46
CA LEU A 192 14.71 4.81 -6.26
C LEU A 192 15.26 3.96 -7.41
N LYS A 193 15.04 4.38 -8.65
CA LYS A 193 15.55 3.65 -9.82
C LYS A 193 17.09 3.58 -9.86
N ALA A 194 17.76 4.62 -9.38
CA ALA A 194 19.21 4.63 -9.27
C ALA A 194 19.73 3.74 -8.13
N LYS A 195 18.98 3.66 -7.01
CA LYS A 195 19.34 2.84 -5.85
C LYS A 195 18.99 1.36 -6.02
N PHE A 196 17.91 1.08 -6.77
CA PHE A 196 17.38 -0.27 -7.01
C PHE A 196 17.30 -0.56 -8.51
N PRO A 197 18.46 -0.63 -9.21
CA PRO A 197 18.48 -0.80 -10.66
C PRO A 197 17.87 -2.11 -11.14
N ASP A 198 17.98 -3.18 -10.33
CA ASP A 198 17.54 -4.53 -10.68
C ASP A 198 16.07 -4.78 -10.33
N VAL A 199 15.46 -3.91 -9.49
CA VAL A 199 14.05 -4.03 -9.15
C VAL A 199 13.17 -3.56 -10.32
N SER A 200 12.27 -4.46 -10.73
CA SER A 200 11.39 -4.24 -11.88
C SER A 200 10.26 -3.24 -11.60
N VAL A 201 9.74 -3.23 -10.37
CA VAL A 201 8.62 -2.39 -9.97
C VAL A 201 9.05 -1.33 -8.95
N ILE A 202 8.94 -0.08 -9.34
CA ILE A 202 9.13 1.06 -8.44
C ILE A 202 7.82 1.85 -8.42
N ALA A 203 7.13 1.78 -7.28
CA ALA A 203 5.87 2.45 -7.07
C ALA A 203 6.05 3.72 -6.24
N VAL A 204 6.04 4.86 -6.90
CA VAL A 204 5.88 6.15 -6.23
C VAL A 204 4.40 6.48 -6.28
N ASN A 205 3.75 6.34 -5.14
CA ASN A 205 2.34 6.67 -5.00
C ASN A 205 2.21 7.76 -3.94
N PRO A 206 2.13 9.03 -4.33
CA PRO A 206 2.02 10.12 -3.38
C PRO A 206 0.65 10.08 -2.69
N ARG A 207 0.49 9.13 -1.79
CA ARG A 207 -0.61 9.13 -0.84
C ARG A 207 -0.24 10.04 0.31
N ILE A 208 -1.08 11.01 0.51
CA ILE A 208 -1.06 11.77 1.72
C ILE A 208 -1.80 10.96 2.75
N LEU A 209 -1.07 10.52 3.74
CA LEU A 209 -1.66 9.94 4.92
C LEU A 209 -1.94 11.11 5.87
N SER A 210 -3.12 11.69 5.80
CA SER A 210 -3.60 12.62 6.82
C SER A 210 -4.08 11.82 8.03
N THR A 211 -3.18 11.03 8.61
CA THR A 211 -3.52 10.29 9.81
C THR A 211 -3.29 11.13 11.06
N PHE A 212 -4.04 10.85 12.04
CA PHE A 212 -4.23 11.28 13.41
C PHE A 212 -3.10 11.99 14.11
N GLU A 213 -1.85 11.65 13.83
CA GLU A 213 -0.70 12.04 14.65
C GLU A 213 0.55 12.26 13.82
N MET A 214 0.38 12.55 12.53
CA MET A 214 1.56 12.92 11.75
C MET A 214 2.14 14.21 12.31
N PRO A 215 3.44 14.23 12.59
CA PRO A 215 4.09 15.45 13.03
C PRO A 215 3.83 16.57 12.03
N SER A 216 3.32 17.69 12.52
CA SER A 216 2.95 18.84 11.67
C SER A 216 4.09 19.29 10.77
N ASP A 217 5.33 19.12 11.23
CA ASP A 217 6.53 19.48 10.50
C ASP A 217 6.82 18.65 9.26
N ILE A 218 6.32 17.41 9.14
CA ILE A 218 6.42 16.63 7.88
C ILE A 218 5.30 16.94 6.90
N MET A 219 4.21 17.55 7.38
CA MET A 219 3.04 17.97 6.61
C MET A 219 3.06 19.46 6.26
N ASP A 220 4.08 20.19 6.69
CA ASP A 220 4.25 21.61 6.40
C ASP A 220 4.81 21.79 4.97
N TYR A 221 3.90 21.72 4.00
CA TYR A 221 4.25 21.80 2.58
C TYR A 221 4.39 23.25 2.13
N ASP A 222 5.48 23.51 1.41
CA ASP A 222 5.54 24.65 0.51
C ASP A 222 4.75 24.32 -0.77
N TRP A 223 3.56 24.89 -0.89
CA TRP A 223 2.65 24.61 -2.00
C TRP A 223 3.15 25.15 -3.34
N ASP A 224 4.01 26.15 -3.35
CA ASP A 224 4.64 26.66 -4.57
C ASP A 224 5.69 25.63 -5.06
N VAL A 225 6.45 25.04 -4.15
CA VAL A 225 7.36 23.93 -4.45
C VAL A 225 6.58 22.73 -4.96
N VAL A 226 5.48 22.34 -4.32
CA VAL A 226 4.62 21.24 -4.79
C VAL A 226 4.11 21.52 -6.20
N SER A 227 3.62 22.74 -6.46
CA SER A 227 3.14 23.13 -7.79
C SER A 227 4.25 23.05 -8.86
N GLN A 228 5.45 23.53 -8.55
CA GLN A 228 6.60 23.43 -9.44
C GLN A 228 7.01 21.98 -9.72
N ASN A 229 6.95 21.10 -8.72
CA ASN A 229 7.23 19.68 -8.90
C ASN A 229 6.21 18.99 -9.82
N PHE A 230 4.93 19.32 -9.71
CA PHE A 230 3.92 18.81 -10.65
C PHE A 230 4.03 19.43 -12.06
N LYS A 231 4.42 20.69 -12.17
CA LYS A 231 4.78 21.29 -13.47
C LYS A 231 5.96 20.54 -14.11
N LYS A 232 7.00 20.24 -13.34
CA LYS A 232 8.16 19.45 -13.80
C LYS A 232 7.73 18.06 -14.28
N LEU A 233 6.89 17.37 -13.49
CA LEU A 233 6.33 16.07 -13.84
C LEU A 233 5.54 16.14 -15.15
N ARG A 234 4.71 17.19 -15.36
CA ARG A 234 3.95 17.38 -16.60
C ARG A 234 4.87 17.54 -17.81
N ILE A 235 5.89 18.39 -17.71
CA ILE A 235 6.80 18.61 -18.81
C ILE A 235 7.58 17.32 -19.14
N ALA A 236 8.00 16.56 -18.13
CA ALA A 236 8.58 15.23 -18.30
C ALA A 236 7.64 14.31 -19.10
N ALA A 237 6.37 14.25 -18.74
CA ALA A 237 5.37 13.46 -19.46
C ALA A 237 5.19 13.92 -20.91
N GLN A 238 5.15 15.24 -21.16
CA GLN A 238 5.06 15.81 -22.52
C GLN A 238 6.30 15.50 -23.38
N LEU A 239 7.45 15.30 -22.76
CA LEU A 239 8.71 14.89 -23.41
C LEU A 239 8.88 13.37 -23.49
N GLY A 240 7.88 12.59 -23.04
CA GLY A 240 7.83 11.15 -23.21
C GLY A 240 8.35 10.33 -22.03
N ASP A 241 8.54 10.94 -20.85
CA ASP A 241 8.89 10.19 -19.65
C ASP A 241 7.77 9.22 -19.27
N LYS A 242 8.09 7.92 -19.25
CA LYS A 242 7.11 6.84 -19.06
C LYS A 242 6.51 6.82 -17.65
N PHE A 243 7.32 7.12 -16.62
CA PHE A 243 6.83 7.18 -15.26
C PHE A 243 5.85 8.34 -15.08
N ALA A 244 6.21 9.53 -15.56
CA ALA A 244 5.36 10.70 -15.49
C ALA A 244 4.03 10.51 -16.23
N LEU A 245 4.06 9.92 -17.44
CA LEU A 245 2.85 9.54 -18.18
C LEU A 245 1.98 8.54 -17.42
N HIS A 246 2.59 7.50 -16.83
CA HIS A 246 1.88 6.51 -16.06
C HIS A 246 1.20 7.13 -14.81
N LEU A 247 1.90 8.02 -14.11
CA LEU A 247 1.37 8.68 -12.92
C LEU A 247 0.21 9.61 -13.29
N PHE A 248 0.31 10.40 -14.36
CA PHE A 248 -0.81 11.20 -14.85
C PHE A 248 -1.99 10.35 -15.31
N LYS A 249 -1.77 9.18 -15.92
CA LYS A 249 -2.84 8.23 -16.26
C LYS A 249 -3.58 7.75 -15.00
N LYS A 250 -2.85 7.45 -13.92
CA LYS A 250 -3.47 7.10 -12.63
C LYS A 250 -4.34 8.24 -12.09
N TYR A 251 -3.82 9.47 -12.10
CA TYR A 251 -4.59 10.65 -11.68
C TYR A 251 -5.82 10.87 -12.57
N PHE A 252 -5.67 10.70 -13.88
CA PHE A 252 -6.79 10.84 -14.81
C PHE A 252 -7.91 9.85 -14.47
N ILE A 253 -7.60 8.59 -14.27
CA ILE A 253 -8.57 7.55 -13.87
C ILE A 253 -9.20 7.94 -12.53
N MET A 254 -8.40 8.30 -11.55
CA MET A 254 -8.87 8.68 -10.22
C MET A 254 -9.84 9.87 -10.27
N LEU A 255 -9.51 10.91 -11.02
CA LEU A 255 -10.29 12.15 -11.07
C LEU A 255 -11.51 12.11 -12.00
N ASN A 256 -11.56 11.15 -12.95
CA ASN A 256 -12.63 11.06 -13.95
C ASN A 256 -13.51 9.82 -13.79
N THR A 257 -13.26 8.97 -12.81
CA THR A 257 -14.16 7.84 -12.52
C THR A 257 -15.26 8.30 -11.56
N PRO A 258 -16.51 8.48 -12.03
CA PRO A 258 -17.60 8.92 -11.16
C PRO A 258 -17.85 7.90 -10.04
N VAL A 259 -18.03 8.40 -8.83
CA VAL A 259 -18.41 7.58 -7.66
C VAL A 259 -19.85 7.07 -7.80
N SER A 260 -20.69 7.77 -8.57
CA SER A 260 -22.14 7.53 -8.71
C SER A 260 -22.52 6.17 -9.31
N ASN A 261 -21.60 5.52 -10.02
CA ASN A 261 -21.87 4.25 -10.68
C ASN A 261 -21.42 3.01 -9.87
N LYS A 262 -21.03 3.22 -8.62
CA LYS A 262 -20.55 2.14 -7.77
C LYS A 262 -21.49 1.96 -6.58
N PRO A 263 -21.82 0.73 -6.18
CA PRO A 263 -22.67 0.48 -5.01
C PRO A 263 -22.09 1.16 -3.76
N ALA A 264 -22.94 1.44 -2.77
CA ALA A 264 -22.53 2.11 -1.51
C ALA A 264 -21.34 1.41 -0.82
N SER A 265 -21.25 0.10 -1.00
CA SER A 265 -20.10 -0.74 -0.65
C SER A 265 -18.78 -0.33 -1.31
N SER A 266 -18.81 0.46 -2.40
CA SER A 266 -17.62 0.93 -3.11
C SER A 266 -16.94 2.17 -2.48
N VAL A 267 -17.38 2.59 -1.30
CA VAL A 267 -16.90 3.81 -0.64
C VAL A 267 -15.55 3.65 0.03
N LEU A 268 -15.10 2.43 0.27
CA LEU A 268 -13.81 2.14 0.91
C LEU A 268 -12.83 1.60 -0.13
N ASP A 269 -11.71 2.30 -0.40
CA ASP A 269 -10.75 1.89 -1.44
C ASP A 269 -10.14 0.50 -1.19
N CYS A 270 -9.97 0.10 0.06
CA CYS A 270 -9.47 -1.23 0.43
C CYS A 270 -10.60 -2.25 0.56
N ALA A 271 -11.76 -1.85 1.09
CA ALA A 271 -12.98 -2.65 1.15
C ALA A 271 -13.88 -2.47 -0.09
N ARG A 272 -13.55 -1.53 -0.97
CA ARG A 272 -14.34 -1.18 -2.16
C ARG A 272 -14.61 -2.33 -3.08
N ASN A 273 -13.68 -3.23 -3.16
CA ASN A 273 -13.81 -4.31 -4.11
C ASN A 273 -14.34 -5.59 -3.46
N PHE A 274 -14.58 -5.63 -2.15
CA PHE A 274 -15.00 -6.84 -1.40
C PHE A 274 -14.34 -8.13 -1.91
N HIS A 275 -13.16 -7.98 -2.51
CA HIS A 275 -12.39 -9.09 -3.06
C HIS A 275 -11.34 -9.57 -2.07
N GLY A 276 -11.35 -9.04 -0.85
CA GLY A 276 -10.40 -9.43 0.17
C GLY A 276 -10.85 -9.10 1.58
N ILE A 277 -10.31 -9.86 2.50
CA ILE A 277 -10.46 -9.68 3.94
C ILE A 277 -9.12 -9.73 4.61
N SER A 278 -9.06 -9.14 5.81
CA SER A 278 -7.93 -9.28 6.73
C SER A 278 -8.37 -10.08 7.94
N VAL A 279 -7.60 -11.08 8.30
CA VAL A 279 -7.87 -11.94 9.45
C VAL A 279 -6.64 -11.94 10.35
N SER A 280 -6.83 -11.63 11.62
CA SER A 280 -5.78 -11.69 12.62
C SER A 280 -5.52 -13.12 13.10
N LEU A 281 -4.40 -13.34 13.77
CA LEU A 281 -4.04 -14.65 14.31
C LEU A 281 -4.96 -15.13 15.43
N ASP A 282 -5.78 -14.24 15.99
CA ASP A 282 -6.83 -14.53 16.98
C ASP A 282 -8.24 -14.57 16.37
N ASP A 283 -8.33 -14.89 15.07
CA ASP A 283 -9.56 -15.11 14.30
C ASP A 283 -10.48 -13.90 14.13
N LYS A 284 -9.98 -12.71 14.37
CA LYS A 284 -10.74 -11.48 14.16
C LYS A 284 -10.66 -11.05 12.71
N VAL A 285 -11.79 -10.66 12.15
CA VAL A 285 -11.96 -10.26 10.76
C VAL A 285 -12.08 -8.75 10.65
N SER A 286 -11.37 -8.17 9.70
CA SER A 286 -11.44 -6.75 9.36
C SER A 286 -11.41 -6.56 7.86
N PHE A 287 -11.95 -5.43 7.37
CA PHE A 287 -11.86 -5.05 5.96
C PHE A 287 -10.53 -4.39 5.60
N CYS A 288 -9.81 -3.93 6.60
CA CYS A 288 -8.58 -3.18 6.40
C CYS A 288 -7.51 -3.74 7.33
N ALA A 289 -6.43 -4.22 6.74
CA ALA A 289 -5.28 -4.72 7.48
C ALA A 289 -4.58 -3.63 8.34
N ASN A 290 -4.89 -2.36 8.04
CA ASN A 290 -4.32 -1.20 8.73
C ASN A 290 -5.17 -0.69 9.89
N PHE A 291 -6.31 -1.33 10.14
CA PHE A 291 -7.30 -0.86 11.08
C PHE A 291 -7.48 -1.88 12.19
N ASP A 292 -7.33 -1.44 13.42
CA ASP A 292 -7.46 -2.31 14.61
C ASP A 292 -8.94 -2.52 15.02
N GLU A 293 -9.89 -1.97 14.24
CA GLU A 293 -11.31 -2.25 14.45
C GLU A 293 -11.68 -3.54 13.72
N PHE A 294 -11.91 -4.56 14.52
CA PHE A 294 -12.43 -5.83 14.03
C PHE A 294 -13.94 -5.75 13.93
N VAL A 295 -14.48 -6.23 12.83
CA VAL A 295 -15.92 -6.17 12.56
C VAL A 295 -16.64 -7.40 13.06
N CYS A 296 -15.94 -8.54 13.07
CA CYS A 296 -16.48 -9.83 13.52
C CYS A 296 -15.33 -10.80 13.75
N THR A 297 -15.67 -12.03 14.05
CA THR A 297 -14.73 -13.17 14.13
C THR A 297 -15.02 -14.17 13.03
N LEU A 298 -14.14 -15.15 12.83
CA LEU A 298 -14.37 -16.25 11.88
C LEU A 298 -15.57 -17.14 12.25
N ASP A 299 -16.20 -16.94 13.43
CA ASP A 299 -17.44 -17.60 13.83
C ASP A 299 -18.68 -16.90 13.27
N ASP A 300 -18.54 -15.65 12.84
CA ASP A 300 -19.66 -14.86 12.34
C ASP A 300 -19.91 -15.13 10.86
N SER A 301 -21.13 -14.84 10.38
CA SER A 301 -21.47 -14.98 8.97
C SER A 301 -20.95 -13.81 8.14
N TYR A 302 -20.65 -14.04 6.86
CA TYR A 302 -20.26 -13.00 5.93
C TYR A 302 -21.30 -11.87 5.80
N SER A 303 -22.59 -12.19 5.92
CA SER A 303 -23.65 -11.18 5.94
C SER A 303 -23.47 -10.15 7.08
N HIS A 304 -22.90 -10.55 8.20
CA HIS A 304 -22.54 -9.64 9.29
C HIS A 304 -21.42 -8.67 8.88
N VAL A 305 -20.39 -9.20 8.21
CA VAL A 305 -19.29 -8.43 7.63
C VAL A 305 -19.83 -7.39 6.65
N GLN A 306 -20.74 -7.79 5.77
CA GLN A 306 -21.38 -6.91 4.78
C GLN A 306 -22.22 -5.81 5.45
N GLN A 307 -23.07 -6.17 6.41
CA GLN A 307 -23.90 -5.21 7.14
C GLN A 307 -23.07 -4.16 7.88
N TYR A 308 -21.94 -4.59 8.45
CA TYR A 308 -21.04 -3.65 9.11
C TYR A 308 -20.38 -2.70 8.10
N ALA A 309 -19.95 -3.19 6.94
CA ALA A 309 -19.39 -2.36 5.89
C ALA A 309 -20.38 -1.31 5.40
N ASP A 310 -21.64 -1.72 5.20
CA ASP A 310 -22.71 -0.82 4.74
C ASP A 310 -23.05 0.21 5.82
N ALA A 311 -23.14 -0.20 7.09
CA ALA A 311 -23.37 0.71 8.22
C ALA A 311 -22.22 1.70 8.37
N TYR A 312 -20.98 1.23 8.21
CA TYR A 312 -19.82 2.07 8.29
C TYR A 312 -19.74 3.05 7.11
N ALA A 313 -19.97 2.59 5.89
CA ALA A 313 -20.04 3.45 4.71
C ALA A 313 -21.08 4.56 4.90
N LYS A 314 -22.23 4.23 5.45
CA LYS A 314 -23.31 5.18 5.77
C LYS A 314 -22.89 6.17 6.86
N SER A 315 -22.20 5.74 7.89
CA SER A 315 -21.70 6.63 8.96
C SER A 315 -20.66 7.64 8.47
N MET A 316 -20.01 7.36 7.33
CA MET A 316 -19.03 8.24 6.69
C MET A 316 -19.69 9.32 5.82
N GLU A 317 -20.99 9.29 5.61
CA GLU A 317 -21.74 10.33 4.91
C GLU A 317 -21.97 11.52 5.84
N SER A 318 -20.98 12.41 5.92
CA SER A 318 -21.17 13.68 6.64
C SER A 318 -22.04 14.64 5.80
N THR A 319 -22.77 15.53 6.48
CA THR A 319 -23.53 16.62 5.84
C THR A 319 -22.64 17.51 4.99
N GLU A 320 -21.36 17.66 5.36
CA GLU A 320 -20.35 18.40 4.60
C GLU A 320 -20.00 17.73 3.27
N CYS A 321 -19.98 16.39 3.22
CA CYS A 321 -19.73 15.67 1.98
C CYS A 321 -20.88 15.81 0.97
N SER A 322 -22.11 15.92 1.43
CA SER A 322 -23.27 16.05 0.54
C SER A 322 -23.29 17.38 -0.23
N SER A 323 -22.74 18.45 0.37
CA SER A 323 -22.61 19.78 -0.24
C SER A 323 -21.25 20.03 -0.91
N CYS A 324 -20.34 19.07 -0.85
CA CYS A 324 -18.98 19.22 -1.36
C CYS A 324 -18.95 19.27 -2.90
N VAL A 325 -18.26 20.24 -3.47
CA VAL A 325 -18.09 20.38 -4.94
C VAL A 325 -17.28 19.24 -5.57
N HIS A 326 -16.59 18.44 -4.75
CA HIS A 326 -15.82 17.27 -5.20
C HIS A 326 -16.50 15.94 -4.90
N LYS A 327 -17.74 15.95 -4.40
CA LYS A 327 -18.46 14.73 -4.00
C LYS A 327 -18.49 13.65 -5.07
N ASP A 328 -18.59 14.05 -6.33
CA ASP A 328 -18.71 13.14 -7.47
C ASP A 328 -17.40 12.48 -7.90
N ILE A 329 -16.28 13.07 -7.48
CA ILE A 329 -14.91 12.57 -7.80
C ILE A 329 -14.11 12.20 -6.56
N CYS A 330 -14.57 12.65 -5.40
CA CYS A 330 -13.96 12.31 -4.13
C CYS A 330 -14.33 10.88 -3.77
N HIS A 331 -13.36 10.01 -3.80
CA HIS A 331 -13.50 8.64 -3.35
C HIS A 331 -13.60 8.54 -1.81
N LYS A 332 -13.97 9.62 -1.10
CA LYS A 332 -14.12 9.72 0.36
C LYS A 332 -12.93 9.12 1.12
N HIS A 333 -11.76 9.11 0.53
CA HIS A 333 -10.44 8.67 1.03
C HIS A 333 -10.43 7.55 2.10
N CYS A 334 -9.24 7.11 2.47
CA CYS A 334 -9.04 6.10 3.50
C CYS A 334 -9.75 6.50 4.80
N MET A 335 -10.38 5.53 5.44
CA MET A 335 -11.07 5.71 6.72
C MET A 335 -10.14 6.26 7.80
N LEU A 336 -8.89 5.83 7.77
CA LEU A 336 -7.85 6.30 8.66
C LEU A 336 -7.56 7.80 8.46
N ASP A 337 -7.77 8.32 7.26
CA ASP A 337 -7.56 9.73 6.94
C ASP A 337 -8.63 10.66 7.52
N ARG A 338 -9.68 10.13 8.15
CA ARG A 338 -10.86 10.89 8.56
C ARG A 338 -11.14 10.91 10.06
N LYS A 339 -10.53 10.03 10.82
CA LYS A 339 -10.73 10.04 12.28
C LYS A 339 -9.81 11.07 12.92
N ASN A 340 -10.30 11.94 13.78
CA ASN A 340 -9.49 12.78 14.67
C ASN A 340 -9.29 12.08 16.04
N SER A 341 -8.43 12.61 16.88
CA SER A 341 -8.12 12.05 18.21
C SER A 341 -9.36 11.82 19.09
N ASP A 342 -10.45 12.54 18.82
CA ASP A 342 -11.70 12.48 19.59
C ASP A 342 -12.70 11.49 18.98
N GLY A 343 -12.26 10.69 17.96
CA GLY A 343 -13.13 9.75 17.24
C GLY A 343 -14.08 10.39 16.24
N GLY A 344 -14.04 11.73 16.08
CA GLY A 344 -14.73 12.46 15.05
C GLY A 344 -14.04 12.36 13.68
N PHE A 345 -14.74 12.73 12.62
CA PHE A 345 -14.18 12.74 11.29
C PHE A 345 -13.56 14.11 10.99
N PHE A 346 -12.34 14.13 10.48
CA PHE A 346 -11.79 15.36 9.93
C PHE A 346 -12.69 15.86 8.80
N SER A 347 -13.01 17.16 8.83
CA SER A 347 -13.41 17.85 7.63
C SER A 347 -12.32 17.65 6.59
N CYS A 348 -12.70 17.34 5.38
CA CYS A 348 -11.82 17.14 4.24
C CYS A 348 -10.80 18.27 4.19
N SER A 349 -9.56 17.99 4.50
CA SER A 349 -8.58 19.02 4.78
C SER A 349 -8.39 19.90 3.55
N GLN A 350 -8.21 21.19 3.74
CA GLN A 350 -7.81 22.16 2.71
C GLN A 350 -6.61 21.65 1.88
N PHE A 351 -5.87 20.71 2.43
CA PHE A 351 -4.75 20.03 1.82
C PHE A 351 -5.14 19.28 0.54
N TRP A 352 -6.12 18.34 0.60
CA TRP A 352 -6.56 17.58 -0.58
C TRP A 352 -7.09 18.49 -1.68
N TRP A 353 -7.72 19.62 -1.29
CA TRP A 353 -8.19 20.62 -2.22
C TRP A 353 -7.05 21.27 -2.99
N ARG A 354 -5.99 21.68 -2.29
CA ARG A 354 -4.81 22.28 -2.92
C ARG A 354 -4.10 21.29 -3.81
N TYR A 355 -3.87 20.08 -3.31
CA TYR A 355 -3.23 19.00 -4.07
C TYR A 355 -4.00 18.69 -5.36
N TYR A 356 -5.31 18.43 -5.26
CA TYR A 356 -6.12 18.14 -6.45
C TYR A 356 -6.25 19.33 -7.39
N ALA A 357 -6.27 20.56 -6.90
CA ALA A 357 -6.26 21.74 -7.74
C ALA A 357 -4.98 21.80 -8.59
N ILE A 358 -3.81 21.55 -7.98
CA ILE A 358 -2.52 21.49 -8.69
C ILE A 358 -2.55 20.38 -9.74
N VAL A 359 -2.90 19.16 -9.34
CA VAL A 359 -2.94 18.01 -10.26
C VAL A 359 -3.89 18.26 -11.43
N LYS A 360 -5.10 18.76 -11.18
CA LYS A 360 -6.07 19.11 -12.23
C LYS A 360 -5.57 20.20 -13.15
N HIS A 361 -4.89 21.21 -12.60
CA HIS A 361 -4.30 22.28 -13.40
C HIS A 361 -3.27 21.70 -14.39
N GLU A 362 -2.33 20.92 -13.89
CA GLU A 362 -1.26 20.35 -14.73
C GLU A 362 -1.81 19.32 -15.74
N MET A 363 -2.85 18.56 -15.35
CA MET A 363 -3.52 17.65 -16.30
C MET A 363 -4.17 18.38 -17.46
N LYS A 364 -4.79 19.55 -17.23
CA LYS A 364 -5.37 20.38 -18.31
C LYS A 364 -4.28 20.89 -19.25
N GLN A 365 -3.08 21.18 -18.72
CA GLN A 365 -1.94 21.63 -19.50
C GLN A 365 -1.22 20.49 -20.25
N LEU A 366 -1.43 19.23 -19.84
CA LEU A 366 -0.74 18.06 -20.41
C LEU A 366 -1.01 17.87 -21.91
N VAL A 367 -2.19 18.28 -22.40
CA VAL A 367 -2.57 18.17 -23.82
C VAL A 367 -1.92 19.26 -24.70
N LEU A 368 -1.35 20.29 -24.10
CA LEU A 368 -0.67 21.37 -24.81
C LEU A 368 0.80 20.94 -25.04
N LYS A 369 1.40 21.44 -26.14
CA LYS A 369 2.83 21.29 -26.33
C LYS A 369 3.58 22.19 -25.35
N PRO A 370 4.71 21.72 -24.75
CA PRO A 370 5.51 22.58 -23.90
C PRO A 370 6.12 23.70 -24.71
N THR A 371 6.18 24.89 -24.15
CA THR A 371 6.83 26.05 -24.76
C THR A 371 8.37 25.91 -24.71
N ALA A 372 9.10 26.67 -25.55
CA ALA A 372 10.55 26.72 -25.45
C ALA A 372 11.03 27.14 -24.05
N SER A 373 10.31 28.05 -23.41
CA SER A 373 10.56 28.46 -22.00
C SER A 373 10.37 27.32 -21.02
N ASP A 374 9.28 26.52 -21.17
CA ASP A 374 9.04 25.33 -20.32
C ASP A 374 10.16 24.31 -20.47
N ILE A 375 10.60 24.06 -21.70
CA ILE A 375 11.69 23.12 -22.00
C ILE A 375 13.01 23.60 -21.37
N SER A 376 13.34 24.88 -21.55
CA SER A 376 14.56 25.47 -20.97
C SER A 376 14.55 25.42 -19.46
N TRP A 377 13.42 25.76 -18.82
CA TRP A 377 13.23 25.65 -17.39
C TRP A 377 13.37 24.19 -16.92
N TYR A 378 12.73 23.24 -17.61
CA TYR A 378 12.81 21.80 -17.28
C TYR A 378 14.25 21.29 -17.32
N HIS A 379 15.03 21.67 -18.35
CA HIS A 379 16.44 21.28 -18.42
C HIS A 379 17.26 21.82 -17.24
N SER A 380 16.94 23.02 -16.74
CA SER A 380 17.59 23.53 -15.52
C SER A 380 17.21 22.70 -14.29
N GLN A 381 15.95 22.24 -14.20
CA GLN A 381 15.49 21.38 -13.11
C GLN A 381 16.12 19.98 -13.19
N LEU A 382 16.35 19.43 -14.38
CA LEU A 382 17.05 18.15 -14.55
C LEU A 382 18.47 18.20 -13.96
N LYS A 383 19.21 19.27 -14.20
CA LYS A 383 20.56 19.43 -13.62
C LYS A 383 20.54 19.46 -12.10
N LEU A 384 19.55 20.12 -11.52
CA LEU A 384 19.36 20.11 -10.06
C LEU A 384 19.00 18.72 -9.54
N MET A 385 18.11 18.04 -10.25
CA MET A 385 17.68 16.70 -9.90
C MET A 385 18.83 15.68 -10.00
N GLU A 386 19.66 15.75 -11.02
CA GLU A 386 20.89 14.94 -11.15
C GLU A 386 21.84 15.13 -9.97
N LYS A 387 21.98 16.38 -9.50
CA LYS A 387 22.78 16.68 -8.32
C LYS A 387 22.18 16.04 -7.07
N GLU A 388 20.88 16.17 -6.88
CA GLU A 388 20.16 15.56 -5.73
C GLU A 388 20.25 14.03 -5.76
N ILE A 389 20.11 13.40 -6.92
CA ILE A 389 20.26 11.94 -7.07
C ILE A 389 21.67 11.51 -6.66
N ARG A 390 22.71 12.22 -7.11
CA ARG A 390 24.09 11.91 -6.70
C ARG A 390 24.28 12.05 -5.19
N LEU A 391 23.78 13.11 -4.59
CA LEU A 391 23.82 13.30 -3.15
C LEU A 391 23.06 12.21 -2.39
N PHE A 392 21.92 11.81 -2.89
CA PHE A 392 21.13 10.71 -2.32
C PHE A 392 21.91 9.39 -2.33
N LEU A 393 22.58 9.06 -3.44
CA LEU A 393 23.38 7.84 -3.55
C LEU A 393 24.60 7.87 -2.64
N GLN A 394 25.20 9.06 -2.43
CA GLN A 394 26.36 9.22 -1.54
C GLN A 394 26.00 9.18 -0.06
N ARG A 395 24.84 9.71 0.32
CA ARG A 395 24.37 9.75 1.73
C ARG A 395 23.89 8.40 2.26
N GLY A 396 23.78 7.38 1.42
CA GLY A 396 23.21 6.08 1.75
C GLY A 396 23.89 5.31 2.90
N SER A 397 25.04 5.79 3.37
CA SER A 397 25.83 5.12 4.41
C SER A 397 26.09 5.99 5.67
N GLU A 398 25.63 7.23 5.75
CA GLU A 398 25.88 8.07 6.92
C GLU A 398 24.56 8.58 7.54
N PRO A 399 24.37 8.38 8.87
CA PRO A 399 23.34 9.10 9.59
C PRO A 399 23.72 10.59 9.64
N CYS A 400 22.78 11.47 9.28
CA CYS A 400 22.92 12.91 9.50
C CYS A 400 23.03 13.24 10.97
#